data_f30be5678aa7e13396c9556e022947d9
#
_entry.id   f30be5678aa7e13396c9556e022947d9
#
_cell.length_a   1.000
_cell.length_b   1.000
_cell.length_c   1.000
_cell.angle_alpha   90.00
_cell.angle_beta   90.00
_cell.angle_gamma   90.00
#
_symmetry.space_group_name_H-M   'P 1'
#
loop_
_entity.id
_entity.type
_entity.pdbx_description
1 polymer ?
#
loop_
_entity_poly.entity_id
_entity_poly.type
_entity_poly.pdbx_seq_one_letter_code
_entity_poly.pdbx_strand_id
1 'polypeptide(L)'
;MTRNQDGYRLPSVAAVYARESVLLAPEETILRLMLPELRTARMLDLGVGGGRTTLHFATCVREYVGADYSESMIRECQRRFAGYPDRLSFVVCDARSLQMFASESFDFILFSFNGIDSVNHSDRLTILKEIRRVGKQGGWFCFSSHNLNFGVQFLELRQKVTLNPKFAKRTAKQLLLRFVYNWRIRAATLSRSQYMMINEWSHSRLFSTYHIRPEEQLRQLSENFTDVRVFSFASGSEILERSELRNSQDMCLYYLCKIGC
;
A
#
# COMPACT_ATOMS: atom_id res chain seq x y z
N MET A 1 -4.37 19.01 -7.17
CA MET A 1 -4.28 17.57 -7.42
C MET A 1 -2.82 17.18 -7.50
N THR A 2 -2.44 16.02 -6.98
CA THR A 2 -1.07 15.54 -7.08
C THR A 2 -0.86 14.80 -8.41
N ARG A 3 0.36 14.76 -8.93
CA ARG A 3 0.74 14.02 -10.15
C ARG A 3 0.30 12.54 -10.13
N ASN A 4 0.26 11.95 -8.93
CA ASN A 4 -0.17 10.57 -8.74
C ASN A 4 -1.68 10.42 -9.00
N GLN A 5 -2.50 11.36 -8.51
CA GLN A 5 -3.95 11.32 -8.68
C GLN A 5 -4.36 11.34 -10.15
N ASP A 6 -3.69 12.14 -10.98
CA ASP A 6 -3.98 12.21 -12.41
C ASP A 6 -3.64 10.89 -13.12
N GLY A 7 -2.60 10.19 -12.68
CA GLY A 7 -2.19 8.90 -13.23
C GLY A 7 -3.22 7.79 -13.02
N TYR A 8 -3.72 7.64 -11.81
CA TYR A 8 -4.66 6.56 -11.44
C TYR A 8 -6.10 6.80 -11.91
N ARG A 9 -6.47 8.03 -12.30
CA ARG A 9 -7.82 8.34 -12.83
C ARG A 9 -8.06 7.88 -14.26
N LEU A 10 -7.03 7.46 -14.97
CA LEU A 10 -7.14 7.08 -16.37
C LEU A 10 -7.81 5.71 -16.54
N PRO A 11 -8.82 5.57 -17.41
CA PRO A 11 -9.47 4.29 -17.71
C PRO A 11 -8.50 3.21 -18.17
N SER A 12 -7.43 3.57 -18.90
CA SER A 12 -6.40 2.63 -19.35
C SER A 12 -5.61 2.02 -18.18
N VAL A 13 -5.39 2.77 -17.10
CA VAL A 13 -4.74 2.28 -15.87
C VAL A 13 -5.71 1.39 -15.11
N ALA A 14 -6.97 1.79 -14.97
CA ALA A 14 -8.01 0.97 -14.33
C ALA A 14 -8.15 -0.39 -15.01
N ALA A 15 -8.15 -0.45 -16.35
CA ALA A 15 -8.22 -1.69 -17.10
C ALA A 15 -7.01 -2.63 -16.89
N VAL A 16 -5.82 -2.09 -16.61
CA VAL A 16 -4.64 -2.90 -16.26
C VAL A 16 -4.82 -3.50 -14.87
N TYR A 17 -5.20 -2.70 -13.87
CA TYR A 17 -5.45 -3.18 -12.51
C TYR A 17 -6.58 -4.21 -12.43
N ALA A 18 -7.61 -4.09 -13.26
CA ALA A 18 -8.72 -5.05 -13.29
C ALA A 18 -8.34 -6.45 -13.80
N ARG A 19 -7.21 -6.59 -14.48
CA ARG A 19 -6.69 -7.90 -14.93
C ARG A 19 -5.92 -8.64 -13.83
N GLU A 20 -5.50 -7.94 -12.81
CA GLU A 20 -4.81 -8.56 -11.68
C GLU A 20 -5.81 -9.36 -10.84
N SER A 21 -5.44 -10.58 -10.48
CA SER A 21 -6.31 -11.50 -9.75
C SER A 21 -5.60 -12.30 -8.66
N VAL A 22 -4.27 -12.16 -8.54
CA VAL A 22 -3.46 -12.96 -7.61
C VAL A 22 -3.12 -12.14 -6.38
N LEU A 23 -3.25 -12.74 -5.19
CA LEU A 23 -2.75 -12.15 -3.95
C LEU A 23 -1.22 -12.20 -3.94
N LEU A 24 -0.64 -11.20 -3.30
CA LEU A 24 0.78 -11.22 -2.94
C LEU A 24 1.01 -12.16 -1.75
N ALA A 25 2.21 -12.71 -1.63
CA ALA A 25 2.53 -13.67 -0.57
C ALA A 25 2.14 -13.20 0.85
N PRO A 26 2.44 -11.96 1.28
CA PRO A 26 2.00 -11.49 2.60
C PRO A 26 0.47 -11.33 2.71
N GLU A 27 -0.22 -10.95 1.62
CA GLU A 27 -1.68 -10.84 1.63
C GLU A 27 -2.33 -12.22 1.84
N GLU A 28 -1.80 -13.24 1.18
CA GLU A 28 -2.27 -14.61 1.35
C GLU A 28 -2.04 -15.13 2.77
N THR A 29 -0.86 -14.86 3.34
CA THR A 29 -0.54 -15.22 4.74
C THR A 29 -1.49 -14.51 5.70
N ILE A 30 -1.69 -13.20 5.54
CA ILE A 30 -2.55 -12.40 6.41
C ILE A 30 -4.02 -12.82 6.27
N LEU A 31 -4.50 -13.06 5.04
CA LEU A 31 -5.86 -13.55 4.82
C LEU A 31 -6.09 -14.87 5.57
N ARG A 32 -5.19 -15.85 5.46
CA ARG A 32 -5.30 -17.14 6.17
C ARG A 32 -5.28 -16.95 7.68
N LEU A 33 -4.40 -16.10 8.19
CA LEU A 33 -4.28 -15.80 9.61
C LEU A 33 -5.55 -15.19 10.18
N MET A 34 -6.17 -14.28 9.43
CA MET A 34 -7.33 -13.49 9.87
C MET A 34 -8.68 -14.12 9.52
N LEU A 35 -8.71 -15.30 8.90
CA LEU A 35 -9.97 -15.96 8.50
C LEU A 35 -11.02 -16.08 9.63
N PRO A 36 -10.65 -16.43 10.87
CA PRO A 36 -11.63 -16.52 11.95
C PRO A 36 -12.34 -15.19 12.23
N GLU A 37 -11.58 -14.10 12.31
CA GLU A 37 -12.07 -12.74 12.60
C GLU A 37 -12.84 -12.15 11.41
N LEU A 38 -12.39 -12.44 10.18
CA LEU A 38 -12.99 -11.91 8.96
C LEU A 38 -14.41 -12.38 8.74
N ARG A 39 -14.78 -13.61 9.14
CA ARG A 39 -16.12 -14.18 8.89
C ARG A 39 -17.27 -13.32 9.42
N THR A 40 -17.08 -12.61 10.51
CA THR A 40 -18.07 -11.73 11.12
C THR A 40 -17.78 -10.25 10.86
N ALA A 41 -16.66 -9.95 10.19
CA ALA A 41 -16.18 -8.59 10.03
C ALA A 41 -16.95 -7.80 8.97
N ARG A 42 -17.10 -6.51 9.24
CA ARG A 42 -17.34 -5.48 8.24
C ARG A 42 -15.97 -4.93 7.82
N MET A 43 -15.63 -5.10 6.56
CA MET A 43 -14.30 -4.77 6.01
C MET A 43 -14.36 -3.54 5.13
N LEU A 44 -13.34 -2.68 5.26
CA LEU A 44 -13.05 -1.58 4.33
C LEU A 44 -11.75 -1.88 3.58
N ASP A 45 -11.81 -1.89 2.25
CA ASP A 45 -10.63 -2.01 1.37
C ASP A 45 -10.36 -0.65 0.73
N LEU A 46 -9.36 0.08 1.25
CA LEU A 46 -8.93 1.40 0.77
C LEU A 46 -7.98 1.26 -0.41
N GLY A 47 -8.18 2.07 -1.45
CA GLY A 47 -7.41 1.96 -2.68
C GLY A 47 -7.67 0.63 -3.38
N VAL A 48 -8.94 0.20 -3.44
CA VAL A 48 -9.35 -1.11 -3.97
C VAL A 48 -8.91 -1.33 -5.42
N GLY A 49 -8.61 -0.25 -6.16
CA GLY A 49 -8.15 -0.31 -7.55
C GLY A 49 -9.14 -1.06 -8.44
N GLY A 50 -8.65 -2.04 -9.21
CA GLY A 50 -9.48 -2.90 -10.07
C GLY A 50 -10.10 -4.10 -9.37
N GLY A 51 -10.07 -4.17 -8.03
CA GLY A 51 -10.70 -5.24 -7.26
C GLY A 51 -9.89 -6.53 -7.17
N ARG A 52 -8.57 -6.46 -7.17
CA ARG A 52 -7.69 -7.64 -7.04
C ARG A 52 -7.90 -8.35 -5.70
N THR A 53 -7.86 -7.60 -4.61
CA THR A 53 -8.10 -8.08 -3.23
C THR A 53 -9.56 -8.49 -3.00
N THR A 54 -10.51 -7.80 -3.65
CA THR A 54 -11.94 -8.10 -3.57
C THR A 54 -12.25 -9.55 -3.91
N LEU A 55 -11.61 -10.12 -4.95
CA LEU A 55 -11.81 -11.53 -5.37
C LEU A 55 -11.63 -12.52 -4.23
N HIS A 56 -10.77 -12.20 -3.27
CA HIS A 56 -10.36 -13.12 -2.21
C HIS A 56 -11.00 -12.77 -0.87
N PHE A 57 -11.03 -11.48 -0.51
CA PHE A 57 -11.52 -11.04 0.81
C PHE A 57 -13.04 -10.96 0.87
N ALA A 58 -13.73 -10.55 -0.21
CA ALA A 58 -15.17 -10.32 -0.17
C ALA A 58 -15.99 -11.58 0.16
N THR A 59 -15.47 -12.78 -0.18
CA THR A 59 -16.11 -14.05 0.16
C THR A 59 -15.89 -14.47 1.61
N CYS A 60 -14.89 -13.89 2.28
CA CYS A 60 -14.47 -14.25 3.63
C CYS A 60 -15.08 -13.35 4.72
N VAL A 61 -15.75 -12.25 4.35
CA VAL A 61 -16.26 -11.25 5.29
C VAL A 61 -17.81 -11.19 5.29
N ARG A 62 -18.39 -10.67 6.37
CA ARG A 62 -19.82 -10.44 6.47
C ARG A 62 -20.28 -9.33 5.52
N GLU A 63 -19.53 -8.24 5.46
CA GLU A 63 -19.80 -7.06 4.61
C GLU A 63 -18.50 -6.50 4.11
N TYR A 64 -18.43 -6.17 2.81
CA TYR A 64 -17.24 -5.61 2.17
C TYR A 64 -17.54 -4.28 1.52
N VAL A 65 -16.73 -3.28 1.82
CA VAL A 65 -16.78 -1.95 1.20
C VAL A 65 -15.43 -1.68 0.54
N GLY A 66 -15.42 -1.61 -0.79
CA GLY A 66 -14.24 -1.18 -1.55
C GLY A 66 -14.29 0.33 -1.81
N ALA A 67 -13.24 1.04 -1.47
CA ALA A 67 -13.15 2.49 -1.66
C ALA A 67 -11.89 2.86 -2.48
N ASP A 68 -12.06 3.76 -3.42
CA ASP A 68 -10.96 4.35 -4.20
C ASP A 68 -11.29 5.79 -4.55
N TYR A 69 -10.29 6.66 -4.60
CA TYR A 69 -10.51 8.06 -5.03
C TYR A 69 -10.73 8.18 -6.55
N SER A 70 -10.38 7.14 -7.31
CA SER A 70 -10.52 7.07 -8.75
C SER A 70 -11.88 6.51 -9.14
N GLU A 71 -12.73 7.38 -9.68
CA GLU A 71 -14.05 6.99 -10.18
C GLU A 71 -13.97 5.91 -11.28
N SER A 72 -12.90 5.91 -12.10
CA SER A 72 -12.70 4.88 -13.12
C SER A 72 -12.41 3.50 -12.51
N MET A 73 -11.70 3.44 -11.37
CA MET A 73 -11.47 2.20 -10.63
C MET A 73 -12.78 1.67 -10.03
N ILE A 74 -13.56 2.54 -9.42
CA ILE A 74 -14.86 2.16 -8.82
C ILE A 74 -15.84 1.66 -9.89
N ARG A 75 -15.96 2.33 -11.04
CA ARG A 75 -16.78 1.84 -12.15
C ARG A 75 -16.32 0.46 -12.64
N GLU A 76 -15.02 0.24 -12.71
CA GLU A 76 -14.48 -1.06 -13.11
C GLU A 76 -14.80 -2.17 -12.08
N CYS A 77 -14.69 -1.87 -10.78
CA CYS A 77 -15.11 -2.79 -9.73
C CYS A 77 -16.62 -3.10 -9.82
N GLN A 78 -17.47 -2.08 -9.95
CA GLN A 78 -18.92 -2.26 -10.08
C GLN A 78 -19.28 -3.15 -11.28
N ARG A 79 -18.60 -2.95 -12.42
CA ARG A 79 -18.77 -3.80 -13.61
C ARG A 79 -18.32 -5.24 -13.37
N ARG A 80 -17.13 -5.41 -12.76
CA ARG A 80 -16.50 -6.73 -12.53
C ARG A 80 -17.28 -7.58 -11.55
N PHE A 81 -17.90 -6.96 -10.55
CA PHE A 81 -18.60 -7.63 -9.47
C PHE A 81 -20.13 -7.46 -9.51
N ALA A 82 -20.71 -7.10 -10.66
CA ALA A 82 -22.14 -6.85 -10.81
C ALA A 82 -23.04 -8.03 -10.43
N GLY A 83 -22.54 -9.27 -10.43
CA GLY A 83 -23.28 -10.48 -10.05
C GLY A 83 -23.02 -10.98 -8.62
N TYR A 84 -22.28 -10.19 -7.82
CA TYR A 84 -21.98 -10.57 -6.44
C TYR A 84 -23.11 -10.17 -5.48
N PRO A 85 -23.18 -10.80 -4.28
CA PRO A 85 -24.22 -10.50 -3.29
C PRO A 85 -24.23 -9.03 -2.84
N ASP A 86 -25.40 -8.56 -2.36
CA ASP A 86 -25.64 -7.18 -1.89
C ASP A 86 -24.72 -6.71 -0.74
N ARG A 87 -24.02 -7.64 -0.10
CA ARG A 87 -23.01 -7.35 0.94
C ARG A 87 -21.71 -6.74 0.42
N LEU A 88 -21.58 -6.56 -0.89
CA LEU A 88 -20.42 -5.99 -1.56
C LEU A 88 -20.79 -4.64 -2.16
N SER A 89 -20.09 -3.59 -1.74
CA SER A 89 -20.30 -2.23 -2.25
C SER A 89 -18.99 -1.55 -2.64
N PHE A 90 -19.08 -0.59 -3.57
CA PHE A 90 -17.94 0.19 -4.04
C PHE A 90 -18.29 1.68 -4.04
N VAL A 91 -17.41 2.50 -3.45
CA VAL A 91 -17.63 3.93 -3.27
C VAL A 91 -16.41 4.76 -3.69
N VAL A 92 -16.66 5.93 -4.27
CA VAL A 92 -15.59 6.90 -4.54
C VAL A 92 -15.29 7.64 -3.24
N CYS A 93 -14.06 7.49 -2.74
CA CYS A 93 -13.67 8.09 -1.47
C CYS A 93 -12.16 8.35 -1.41
N ASP A 94 -11.76 9.52 -0.91
CA ASP A 94 -10.37 9.83 -0.63
C ASP A 94 -10.01 9.39 0.79
N ALA A 95 -8.98 8.57 0.93
CA ALA A 95 -8.55 8.06 2.23
C ALA A 95 -8.14 9.16 3.24
N ARG A 96 -7.87 10.39 2.78
CA ARG A 96 -7.60 11.55 3.63
C ARG A 96 -8.86 12.11 4.29
N SER A 97 -10.04 11.71 3.84
CA SER A 97 -11.33 12.18 4.35
C SER A 97 -12.37 11.08 4.22
N LEU A 98 -12.47 10.24 5.24
CA LEU A 98 -13.43 9.13 5.31
C LEU A 98 -14.76 9.55 5.98
N GLN A 99 -15.16 10.82 5.85
CA GLN A 99 -16.33 11.42 6.53
C GLN A 99 -17.66 10.74 6.18
N MET A 100 -17.75 10.06 5.04
CA MET A 100 -18.92 9.27 4.67
C MET A 100 -19.13 8.04 5.58
N PHE A 101 -18.12 7.64 6.33
CA PHE A 101 -18.16 6.53 7.27
C PHE A 101 -18.20 7.06 8.71
N ALA A 102 -19.11 6.53 9.51
CA ALA A 102 -19.15 6.81 10.94
C ALA A 102 -17.89 6.29 11.64
N SER A 103 -17.56 6.86 12.79
CA SER A 103 -16.49 6.32 13.65
C SER A 103 -16.81 4.88 14.06
N GLU A 104 -15.75 4.09 14.27
CA GLU A 104 -15.84 2.70 14.74
C GLU A 104 -16.80 1.82 13.89
N SER A 105 -16.71 1.97 12.56
CA SER A 105 -17.59 1.27 11.61
C SER A 105 -17.04 -0.04 11.09
N PHE A 106 -15.71 -0.23 11.10
CA PHE A 106 -15.06 -1.36 10.43
C PHE A 106 -14.25 -2.21 11.40
N ASP A 107 -14.43 -3.53 11.30
CA ASP A 107 -13.70 -4.53 12.08
C ASP A 107 -12.33 -4.82 11.48
N PHE A 108 -12.21 -4.70 10.13
CA PHE A 108 -10.96 -4.92 9.40
C PHE A 108 -10.81 -3.85 8.30
N ILE A 109 -9.65 -3.20 8.25
CA ILE A 109 -9.32 -2.22 7.20
C ILE A 109 -8.09 -2.73 6.45
N LEU A 110 -8.17 -2.81 5.13
CA LEU A 110 -7.07 -3.14 4.23
C LEU A 110 -6.67 -1.92 3.42
N PHE A 111 -5.38 -1.63 3.29
CA PHE A 111 -4.85 -0.64 2.36
C PHE A 111 -3.62 -1.24 1.68
N SER A 112 -3.86 -2.15 0.76
CA SER A 112 -2.84 -2.97 0.14
C SER A 112 -2.08 -2.26 -0.98
N PHE A 113 -1.02 -2.92 -1.45
CA PHE A 113 -0.21 -2.54 -2.61
C PHE A 113 0.30 -1.10 -2.57
N ASN A 114 0.74 -0.67 -1.38
CA ASN A 114 1.36 0.64 -1.11
C ASN A 114 0.47 1.85 -1.46
N GLY A 115 -0.86 1.69 -1.43
CA GLY A 115 -1.79 2.76 -1.73
C GLY A 115 -1.60 3.98 -0.84
N ILE A 116 -1.28 3.76 0.45
CA ILE A 116 -0.99 4.81 1.43
C ILE A 116 0.25 5.65 1.09
N ASP A 117 1.14 5.16 0.24
CA ASP A 117 2.38 5.85 -0.15
C ASP A 117 2.21 6.80 -1.34
N SER A 118 1.00 6.90 -1.88
CA SER A 118 0.69 7.78 -3.01
C SER A 118 0.59 9.26 -2.65
N VAL A 119 0.75 9.59 -1.37
CA VAL A 119 0.61 10.94 -0.80
C VAL A 119 1.87 11.39 -0.06
N ASN A 120 1.96 12.68 0.29
CA ASN A 120 3.05 13.22 1.10
C ASN A 120 2.91 12.81 2.59
N HIS A 121 3.91 13.19 3.40
CA HIS A 121 3.97 12.82 4.81
C HIS A 121 2.78 13.32 5.64
N SER A 122 2.36 14.57 5.48
CA SER A 122 1.24 15.14 6.25
C SER A 122 -0.09 14.48 5.89
N ASP A 123 -0.33 14.26 4.60
CA ASP A 123 -1.52 13.55 4.12
C ASP A 123 -1.55 12.09 4.62
N ARG A 124 -0.37 11.44 4.66
CA ARG A 124 -0.24 10.09 5.22
C ARG A 124 -0.64 10.01 6.70
N LEU A 125 -0.18 10.96 7.52
CA LEU A 125 -0.58 11.03 8.93
C LEU A 125 -2.09 11.31 9.08
N THR A 126 -2.67 12.13 8.20
CA THR A 126 -4.12 12.34 8.14
C THR A 126 -4.87 11.05 7.83
N ILE A 127 -4.38 10.26 6.86
CA ILE A 127 -4.95 8.95 6.53
C ILE A 127 -4.92 8.01 7.74
N LEU A 128 -3.80 7.92 8.45
CA LEU A 128 -3.69 7.07 9.65
C LEU A 128 -4.69 7.49 10.75
N LYS A 129 -4.93 8.79 10.92
CA LYS A 129 -5.96 9.31 11.86
C LYS A 129 -7.37 8.93 11.42
N GLU A 130 -7.69 9.06 10.12
CA GLU A 130 -8.98 8.66 9.59
C GLU A 130 -9.22 7.15 9.71
N ILE A 131 -8.19 6.32 9.43
CA ILE A 131 -8.25 4.87 9.63
C ILE A 131 -8.53 4.55 11.11
N ARG A 132 -7.83 5.23 12.04
CA ARG A 132 -8.07 5.08 13.48
C ARG A 132 -9.52 5.45 13.85
N ARG A 133 -10.07 6.52 13.27
CA ARG A 133 -11.43 6.99 13.54
C ARG A 133 -12.49 6.01 13.04
N VAL A 134 -12.38 5.53 11.79
CA VAL A 134 -13.41 4.67 11.19
C VAL A 134 -13.29 3.20 11.60
N GLY A 135 -12.11 2.77 12.01
CA GLY A 135 -11.90 1.43 12.52
C GLY A 135 -12.38 1.28 13.96
N LYS A 136 -12.97 0.14 14.28
CA LYS A 136 -13.37 -0.18 15.65
C LYS A 136 -12.17 -0.35 16.55
N GLN A 137 -12.30 0.04 17.81
CA GLN A 137 -11.30 -0.28 18.83
C GLN A 137 -11.08 -1.80 18.90
N GLY A 138 -9.80 -2.23 18.88
CA GLY A 138 -9.44 -3.65 18.84
C GLY A 138 -9.62 -4.32 17.48
N GLY A 139 -10.21 -3.63 16.48
CA GLY A 139 -10.23 -4.07 15.09
C GLY A 139 -8.84 -4.07 14.46
N TRP A 140 -8.73 -4.51 13.22
CA TRP A 140 -7.46 -4.71 12.54
C TRP A 140 -7.26 -3.74 11.38
N PHE A 141 -6.03 -3.27 11.23
CA PHE A 141 -5.57 -2.52 10.07
C PHE A 141 -4.39 -3.25 9.42
N CYS A 142 -4.53 -3.56 8.13
CA CYS A 142 -3.49 -4.17 7.31
C CYS A 142 -3.14 -3.25 6.15
N PHE A 143 -1.86 -2.96 5.96
CA PHE A 143 -1.40 -2.15 4.83
C PHE A 143 0.02 -2.51 4.41
N SER A 144 0.44 -2.08 3.23
CA SER A 144 1.83 -2.15 2.81
C SER A 144 2.44 -0.77 2.59
N SER A 145 3.75 -0.68 2.74
CA SER A 145 4.50 0.55 2.53
C SER A 145 5.89 0.27 1.97
N HIS A 146 6.35 1.16 1.08
CA HIS A 146 7.68 1.06 0.48
C HIS A 146 8.78 1.22 1.52
N ASN A 147 9.74 0.31 1.45
CA ASN A 147 10.90 0.30 2.34
C ASN A 147 11.99 1.23 1.83
N LEU A 148 12.34 2.25 2.62
CA LEU A 148 13.40 3.19 2.26
C LEU A 148 14.78 2.52 2.16
N ASN A 149 15.03 1.42 2.88
CA ASN A 149 16.30 0.69 2.75
C ASN A 149 16.49 0.15 1.33
N PHE A 150 15.43 -0.39 0.71
CA PHE A 150 15.45 -0.78 -0.70
C PHE A 150 15.62 0.44 -1.61
N GLY A 151 14.90 1.53 -1.35
CA GLY A 151 15.00 2.79 -2.08
C GLY A 151 16.43 3.35 -2.08
N VAL A 152 17.15 3.22 -0.95
CA VAL A 152 18.57 3.60 -0.83
C VAL A 152 19.42 2.80 -1.80
N GLN A 153 19.32 1.46 -1.81
CA GLN A 153 20.09 0.61 -2.71
C GLN A 153 19.81 0.92 -4.18
N PHE A 154 18.55 1.16 -4.50
CA PHE A 154 18.11 1.52 -5.85
C PHE A 154 18.74 2.85 -6.32
N LEU A 155 18.71 3.89 -5.47
CA LEU A 155 19.24 5.20 -5.80
C LEU A 155 20.77 5.28 -5.74
N GLU A 156 21.42 4.49 -4.90
CA GLU A 156 22.89 4.40 -4.83
C GLU A 156 23.50 3.50 -5.93
N LEU A 157 22.67 2.94 -6.82
CA LEU A 157 23.08 2.05 -7.90
C LEU A 157 23.88 0.83 -7.39
N ARG A 158 23.68 0.42 -6.14
CA ARG A 158 24.31 -0.77 -5.54
C ARG A 158 23.84 -2.07 -6.22
N GLN A 159 22.70 -2.04 -6.90
CA GLN A 159 22.32 -3.12 -7.81
C GLN A 159 23.26 -3.07 -9.02
N LYS A 160 23.89 -4.19 -9.34
CA LYS A 160 24.90 -4.29 -10.41
C LYS A 160 24.36 -3.64 -11.69
N VAL A 161 24.92 -2.47 -12.04
CA VAL A 161 24.76 -1.88 -13.35
C VAL A 161 25.46 -2.84 -14.32
N THR A 162 24.69 -3.51 -15.15
CA THR A 162 25.26 -4.46 -16.11
C THR A 162 25.28 -3.82 -17.49
N LEU A 163 26.40 -3.96 -18.17
CA LEU A 163 26.57 -3.56 -19.57
C LEU A 163 25.99 -4.59 -20.55
N ASN A 164 25.37 -5.66 -20.05
CA ASN A 164 24.74 -6.67 -20.88
C ASN A 164 23.58 -6.03 -21.70
N PRO A 165 23.60 -6.13 -23.04
CA PRO A 165 22.58 -5.52 -23.90
C PRO A 165 21.14 -5.94 -23.59
N LYS A 166 20.93 -7.17 -23.08
CA LYS A 166 19.61 -7.66 -22.65
C LYS A 166 19.01 -6.83 -21.51
N PHE A 167 19.86 -6.18 -20.70
CA PHE A 167 19.45 -5.35 -19.56
C PHE A 167 19.66 -3.85 -19.80
N ALA A 168 20.11 -3.44 -20.98
CA ALA A 168 20.45 -2.06 -21.30
C ALA A 168 19.27 -1.10 -21.05
N LYS A 169 18.05 -1.48 -21.42
CA LYS A 169 16.82 -0.68 -21.16
C LYS A 169 16.57 -0.49 -19.67
N ARG A 170 16.78 -1.52 -18.86
CA ARG A 170 16.62 -1.46 -17.39
C ARG A 170 17.66 -0.54 -16.77
N THR A 171 18.92 -0.69 -17.18
CA THR A 171 20.03 0.14 -16.73
C THR A 171 19.81 1.62 -17.11
N ALA A 172 19.47 1.90 -18.36
CA ALA A 172 19.16 3.26 -18.81
C ALA A 172 18.01 3.89 -18.00
N LYS A 173 16.95 3.12 -17.74
CA LYS A 173 15.82 3.57 -16.89
C LYS A 173 16.27 3.90 -15.47
N GLN A 174 17.14 3.08 -14.85
CA GLN A 174 17.67 3.33 -13.51
C GLN A 174 18.54 4.60 -13.48
N LEU A 175 19.43 4.79 -14.46
CA LEU A 175 20.25 6.00 -14.57
C LEU A 175 19.39 7.25 -14.75
N LEU A 176 18.37 7.18 -15.60
CA LEU A 176 17.42 8.27 -15.81
C LEU A 176 16.67 8.61 -14.52
N LEU A 177 16.16 7.62 -13.80
CA LEU A 177 15.51 7.83 -12.51
C LEU A 177 16.46 8.48 -11.51
N ARG A 178 17.71 8.01 -11.41
CA ARG A 178 18.68 8.54 -10.46
C ARG A 178 19.11 9.95 -10.79
N PHE A 179 19.53 10.21 -12.03
CA PHE A 179 20.22 11.46 -12.39
C PHE A 179 19.29 12.55 -12.95
N VAL A 180 18.10 12.20 -13.41
CA VAL A 180 17.14 13.19 -13.93
C VAL A 180 16.00 13.41 -12.94
N TYR A 181 15.34 12.36 -12.49
CA TYR A 181 14.12 12.51 -11.69
C TYR A 181 14.37 12.59 -10.18
N ASN A 182 15.52 12.05 -9.69
CA ASN A 182 15.92 12.08 -8.27
C ASN A 182 17.28 12.77 -8.05
N TRP A 183 17.71 13.64 -8.96
CA TRP A 183 19.04 14.28 -8.91
C TRP A 183 19.26 15.13 -7.65
N ARG A 184 18.18 15.68 -7.08
CA ARG A 184 18.23 16.47 -5.85
C ARG A 184 18.46 15.65 -4.59
N ILE A 185 18.22 14.32 -4.65
CA ILE A 185 18.41 13.44 -3.51
C ILE A 185 19.92 13.15 -3.34
N ARG A 186 20.53 13.76 -2.32
CA ARG A 186 21.95 13.53 -1.99
C ARG A 186 22.10 12.24 -1.18
N ALA A 187 23.22 11.51 -1.37
CA ALA A 187 23.48 10.28 -0.61
C ALA A 187 23.49 10.48 0.91
N ALA A 188 24.08 11.60 1.38
CA ALA A 188 24.08 11.95 2.81
C ALA A 188 22.65 12.21 3.37
N THR A 189 21.76 12.80 2.57
CA THR A 189 20.37 12.99 2.95
C THR A 189 19.64 11.64 3.02
N LEU A 190 19.84 10.81 2.00
CA LEU A 190 19.22 9.50 1.88
C LEU A 190 19.58 8.57 3.06
N SER A 191 20.85 8.55 3.48
CA SER A 191 21.31 7.71 4.60
C SER A 191 20.77 8.14 5.97
N ARG A 192 20.45 9.44 6.14
CA ARG A 192 19.97 10.02 7.41
C ARG A 192 18.45 10.12 7.51
N SER A 193 17.75 10.11 6.37
CA SER A 193 16.30 10.29 6.36
C SER A 193 15.59 9.08 6.92
N GLN A 194 14.55 9.32 7.70
CA GLN A 194 13.64 8.30 8.18
C GLN A 194 12.57 7.96 7.14
N TYR A 195 12.19 8.94 6.32
CA TYR A 195 11.28 8.79 5.19
C TYR A 195 11.67 9.75 4.05
N MET A 196 11.18 9.47 2.86
CA MET A 196 11.46 10.30 1.68
C MET A 196 10.44 10.06 0.57
N MET A 197 10.16 11.13 -0.21
CA MET A 197 9.46 10.99 -1.49
C MET A 197 10.46 10.64 -2.58
N ILE A 198 10.24 9.53 -3.28
CA ILE A 198 11.11 9.06 -4.38
C ILE A 198 10.27 8.98 -5.65
N ASN A 199 10.84 9.50 -6.75
CA ASN A 199 10.21 9.34 -8.05
C ASN A 199 10.57 7.97 -8.64
N GLU A 200 9.56 7.22 -9.05
CA GLU A 200 9.71 5.90 -9.66
C GLU A 200 8.77 5.70 -10.85
N TRP A 201 9.10 4.72 -11.68
CA TRP A 201 8.26 4.36 -12.83
C TRP A 201 7.34 3.20 -12.46
N SER A 202 6.05 3.43 -12.59
CA SER A 202 5.03 2.40 -12.52
C SER A 202 4.05 2.57 -13.68
N HIS A 203 3.61 1.46 -14.29
CA HIS A 203 2.66 1.45 -15.41
C HIS A 203 3.01 2.47 -16.53
N SER A 204 4.29 2.52 -16.91
CA SER A 204 4.83 3.45 -17.93
C SER A 204 4.69 4.93 -17.59
N ARG A 205 4.48 5.28 -16.31
CA ARG A 205 4.36 6.64 -15.79
C ARG A 205 5.32 6.89 -14.63
N LEU A 206 5.61 8.14 -14.40
CA LEU A 206 6.41 8.59 -13.27
C LEU A 206 5.49 8.98 -12.12
N PHE A 207 5.61 8.26 -11.01
CA PHE A 207 4.94 8.55 -9.74
C PHE A 207 5.95 9.05 -8.72
N SER A 208 5.47 9.81 -7.74
CA SER A 208 6.24 10.16 -6.55
C SER A 208 5.66 9.39 -5.38
N THR A 209 6.43 8.46 -4.83
CA THR A 209 5.98 7.53 -3.79
C THR A 209 6.71 7.80 -2.47
N TYR A 210 6.00 7.60 -1.39
CA TYR A 210 6.54 7.73 -0.04
C TYR A 210 7.28 6.45 0.33
N HIS A 211 8.52 6.58 0.79
CA HIS A 211 9.35 5.50 1.28
C HIS A 211 9.69 5.76 2.74
N ILE A 212 9.65 4.76 3.59
CA ILE A 212 9.87 4.89 5.03
C ILE A 212 10.79 3.77 5.56
N ARG A 213 11.64 4.10 6.54
CA ARG A 213 12.38 3.05 7.25
C ARG A 213 11.44 2.25 8.13
N PRO A 214 11.63 0.92 8.23
CA PRO A 214 10.73 0.07 9.03
C PRO A 214 10.59 0.51 10.49
N GLU A 215 11.68 0.97 11.12
CA GLU A 215 11.64 1.46 12.52
C GLU A 215 10.81 2.73 12.67
N GLU A 216 10.93 3.65 11.73
CA GLU A 216 10.11 4.87 11.73
C GLU A 216 8.64 4.54 11.46
N GLN A 217 8.36 3.54 10.61
CA GLN A 217 6.99 3.07 10.41
C GLN A 217 6.39 2.52 11.71
N LEU A 218 7.14 1.73 12.46
CA LEU A 218 6.69 1.26 13.77
C LEU A 218 6.45 2.43 14.74
N ARG A 219 7.32 3.45 14.73
CA ARG A 219 7.14 4.65 15.54
C ARG A 219 5.87 5.42 15.17
N GLN A 220 5.59 5.60 13.87
CA GLN A 220 4.35 6.26 13.43
C GLN A 220 3.10 5.46 13.82
N LEU A 221 3.16 4.15 13.79
CA LEU A 221 2.04 3.30 14.17
C LEU A 221 1.77 3.33 15.68
N SER A 222 2.81 3.43 16.53
CA SER A 222 2.67 3.37 17.99
C SER A 222 1.79 4.47 18.59
N GLU A 223 1.49 5.55 17.84
CA GLU A 223 0.60 6.61 18.30
C GLU A 223 -0.89 6.20 18.31
N ASN A 224 -1.29 5.28 17.43
CA ASN A 224 -2.69 4.95 17.21
C ASN A 224 -2.99 3.44 17.09
N PHE A 225 -1.95 2.61 17.04
CA PHE A 225 -2.06 1.18 16.77
C PHE A 225 -1.18 0.38 17.73
N THR A 226 -1.61 -0.84 18.03
CA THR A 226 -0.91 -1.80 18.90
C THR A 226 -0.72 -3.13 18.19
N ASP A 227 -0.03 -4.08 18.82
CA ASP A 227 0.17 -5.45 18.31
C ASP A 227 0.65 -5.47 16.85
N VAL A 228 1.65 -4.64 16.53
CA VAL A 228 2.15 -4.49 15.14
C VAL A 228 2.96 -5.72 14.75
N ARG A 229 2.49 -6.43 13.74
CA ARG A 229 3.15 -7.56 13.09
C ARG A 229 3.60 -7.14 11.70
N VAL A 230 4.80 -7.55 11.29
CA VAL A 230 5.40 -7.16 10.02
C VAL A 230 5.69 -8.38 9.17
N PHE A 231 5.35 -8.32 7.89
CA PHE A 231 5.52 -9.43 6.96
C PHE A 231 6.40 -9.03 5.78
N SER A 232 7.31 -9.94 5.40
CA SER A 232 8.17 -9.81 4.23
C SER A 232 7.35 -9.81 2.95
N PHE A 233 7.61 -8.88 2.05
CA PHE A 233 7.01 -8.87 0.72
C PHE A 233 7.45 -10.09 -0.10
N ALA A 234 8.71 -10.47 -0.01
CA ALA A 234 9.29 -11.52 -0.84
C ALA A 234 8.81 -12.91 -0.45
N SER A 235 8.74 -13.20 0.87
CA SER A 235 8.40 -14.54 1.36
C SER A 235 6.97 -14.68 1.89
N GLY A 236 6.33 -13.57 2.26
CA GLY A 236 5.06 -13.56 2.99
C GLY A 236 5.19 -13.98 4.45
N SER A 237 6.41 -14.27 4.92
CA SER A 237 6.64 -14.68 6.31
C SER A 237 6.63 -13.48 7.26
N GLU A 238 6.22 -13.71 8.50
CA GLU A 238 6.33 -12.71 9.56
C GLU A 238 7.79 -12.51 9.95
N ILE A 239 8.21 -11.26 10.08
CA ILE A 239 9.53 -10.87 10.55
C ILE A 239 9.44 -10.65 12.07
N LEU A 240 10.02 -11.55 12.84
CA LEU A 240 9.93 -11.54 14.30
C LEU A 240 11.07 -10.75 14.95
N GLU A 241 12.25 -10.79 14.33
CA GLU A 241 13.45 -10.18 14.90
C GLU A 241 13.61 -8.72 14.44
N ARG A 242 13.78 -7.80 15.39
CA ARG A 242 14.00 -6.37 15.09
C ARG A 242 15.24 -6.12 14.24
N SER A 243 16.28 -6.93 14.39
CA SER A 243 17.50 -6.85 13.58
C SER A 243 17.24 -7.20 12.12
N GLU A 244 16.43 -8.22 11.86
CA GLU A 244 15.99 -8.60 10.51
C GLU A 244 15.14 -7.50 9.89
N LEU A 245 14.17 -6.97 10.62
CA LEU A 245 13.32 -5.89 10.18
C LEU A 245 14.14 -4.63 9.80
N ARG A 246 15.08 -4.22 10.67
CA ARG A 246 15.96 -3.07 10.43
C ARG A 246 16.79 -3.22 9.17
N ASN A 247 17.25 -4.43 8.88
CA ASN A 247 18.13 -4.75 7.75
C ASN A 247 17.36 -5.24 6.53
N SER A 248 16.04 -5.32 6.58
CA SER A 248 15.22 -5.80 5.47
C SER A 248 15.49 -4.99 4.21
N GLN A 249 15.65 -5.72 3.11
CA GLN A 249 15.85 -5.18 1.76
C GLN A 249 14.66 -5.48 0.85
N ASP A 250 13.53 -5.89 1.43
CA ASP A 250 12.28 -6.01 0.69
C ASP A 250 11.85 -4.66 0.11
N MET A 251 11.32 -4.68 -1.09
CA MET A 251 10.84 -3.47 -1.78
C MET A 251 9.77 -2.74 -0.97
N CYS A 252 8.90 -3.48 -0.34
CA CYS A 252 7.90 -3.01 0.60
C CYS A 252 7.70 -4.04 1.71
N LEU A 253 7.05 -3.62 2.78
CA LEU A 253 6.68 -4.49 3.90
C LEU A 253 5.19 -4.37 4.15
N TYR A 254 4.59 -5.44 4.64
CA TYR A 254 3.19 -5.47 5.08
C TYR A 254 3.13 -5.36 6.61
N TYR A 255 2.21 -4.55 7.08
CA TYR A 255 1.98 -4.29 8.49
C TYR A 255 0.55 -4.69 8.82
N LEU A 256 0.38 -5.53 9.83
CA LEU A 256 -0.91 -5.90 10.41
C LEU A 256 -0.90 -5.45 11.88
N CYS A 257 -1.82 -4.58 12.26
CA CYS A 257 -1.85 -4.01 13.59
C CYS A 257 -3.28 -3.86 14.12
N LYS A 258 -3.44 -3.87 15.44
CA LYS A 258 -4.70 -3.55 16.09
C LYS A 258 -4.90 -2.05 16.18
N ILE A 259 -6.14 -1.64 15.97
CA ILE A 259 -6.57 -0.26 16.14
C ILE A 259 -6.66 0.03 17.64
N GLY A 260 -5.82 0.95 18.10
CA GLY A 260 -5.69 1.32 19.51
C GLY A 260 -6.90 2.11 20.05
N CYS A 261 -6.89 2.37 21.33
CA CYS A 261 -7.89 3.20 22.02
C CYS A 261 -7.76 4.69 21.61
#